data_4dcae9f8bc9be36771528d33c04f69a6
#
_entry.id   4dcae9f8bc9be36771528d33c04f69a6
#
_cell.length_a   1.000
_cell.length_b   1.000
_cell.length_c   1.000
_cell.angle_alpha   90.00
_cell.angle_beta   90.00
_cell.angle_gamma   90.00
#
_symmetry.space_group_name_H-M   'P 1'
#
loop_
_entity.id
_entity.type
_entity.pdbx_description
1 polymer ?
#
loop_
_entity_poly.entity_id
_entity_poly.type
_entity_poly.pdbx_seq_one_letter_code
_entity_poly.pdbx_strand_id
1 'polypeptide(L)'
;MNQQSVRQNQQPAPKRPTEYTKEIGETICGRLVEDENLRSICAEPGMPDVATVSSWISNNGEFRDMYALAREFQAQCIADEVIELADELSTEWVEKVRANGRVVRGPDRKNLPRHRLRTEVRHWVADQLLARARQLSARTLFEPPDGPGVRNAPRPLP
;
A
#
# COMPACT_ATOMS: atom_id res chain seq x y z
N MET A 1 34.72 -0.77 44.71
CA MET A 1 33.86 -1.57 43.86
C MET A 1 33.25 -0.66 42.81
N ASN A 2 33.70 -0.79 41.57
CA ASN A 2 33.42 0.10 40.47
C ASN A 2 32.02 -0.06 39.90
N GLN A 3 31.17 0.95 40.01
CA GLN A 3 29.97 1.12 39.18
C GLN A 3 30.20 2.16 38.07
N GLN A 4 31.13 1.88 37.18
CA GLN A 4 31.31 2.61 35.94
C GLN A 4 31.29 1.54 34.86
N SER A 5 30.17 1.44 34.17
CA SER A 5 30.09 0.93 32.80
C SER A 5 28.65 0.49 32.53
N VAL A 6 27.81 1.33 32.04
CA VAL A 6 26.89 1.12 30.91
C VAL A 6 26.25 2.47 30.57
N ARG A 7 27.05 3.40 30.09
CA ARG A 7 26.49 4.45 29.24
C ARG A 7 26.51 3.87 27.84
N GLN A 8 25.53 3.06 27.53
CA GLN A 8 25.29 2.61 26.16
C GLN A 8 25.03 3.85 25.31
N ASN A 9 25.88 3.96 24.31
CA ASN A 9 25.92 4.89 23.22
C ASN A 9 24.51 5.00 22.58
N GLN A 10 23.67 5.91 23.10
CA GLN A 10 22.42 6.29 22.46
C GLN A 10 22.81 7.22 21.31
N GLN A 11 23.14 6.62 20.16
CA GLN A 11 23.14 7.35 18.92
C GLN A 11 21.75 7.97 18.75
N PRO A 12 21.65 9.32 18.55
CA PRO A 12 20.36 9.94 18.31
C PRO A 12 19.72 9.25 17.10
N ALA A 13 18.46 8.83 17.24
CA ALA A 13 17.73 8.23 16.16
C ALA A 13 17.83 9.14 14.92
N PRO A 14 18.09 8.58 13.73
CA PRO A 14 18.22 9.38 12.51
C PRO A 14 16.96 10.24 12.35
N LYS A 15 17.18 11.54 12.15
CA LYS A 15 16.09 12.50 11.96
C LYS A 15 15.25 12.03 10.77
N ARG A 16 13.95 11.89 10.98
CA ARG A 16 13.01 11.55 9.90
C ARG A 16 13.00 12.66 8.87
N PRO A 17 13.09 12.36 7.57
CA PRO A 17 13.02 13.37 6.53
C PRO A 17 11.62 13.99 6.50
N THR A 18 11.58 15.32 6.51
CA THR A 18 10.34 16.09 6.39
C THR A 18 10.22 16.73 5.00
N GLU A 19 11.34 16.85 4.31
CA GLU A 19 11.43 17.40 2.96
C GLU A 19 11.40 16.27 1.92
N TYR A 20 10.68 16.49 0.84
CA TYR A 20 10.59 15.53 -0.26
C TYR A 20 11.90 15.47 -1.04
N THR A 21 12.40 14.27 -1.25
CA THR A 21 13.43 13.98 -2.24
C THR A 21 12.94 12.87 -3.18
N LYS A 22 13.38 12.93 -4.42
CA LYS A 22 12.95 11.98 -5.44
C LYS A 22 13.33 10.54 -5.05
N GLU A 23 14.51 10.34 -4.50
CA GLU A 23 15.03 9.04 -4.08
C GLU A 23 14.16 8.39 -2.99
N ILE A 24 13.69 9.19 -2.02
CA ILE A 24 12.80 8.69 -0.97
C ILE A 24 11.42 8.35 -1.58
N GLY A 25 10.92 9.18 -2.49
CA GLY A 25 9.69 8.94 -3.22
C GLY A 25 9.72 7.64 -4.01
N GLU A 26 10.79 7.43 -4.79
CA GLU A 26 11.01 6.21 -5.57
C GLU A 26 11.15 4.98 -4.66
N THR A 27 11.86 5.10 -3.53
CA THR A 27 12.00 4.01 -2.56
C THR A 27 10.65 3.61 -1.98
N ILE A 28 9.82 4.57 -1.57
CA ILE A 28 8.48 4.30 -1.04
C ILE A 28 7.62 3.61 -2.11
N CYS A 29 7.59 4.13 -3.33
CA CYS A 29 6.78 3.57 -4.40
C CYS A 29 7.25 2.18 -4.82
N GLY A 30 8.56 1.93 -4.90
CA GLY A 30 9.13 0.62 -5.20
C GLY A 30 8.70 -0.44 -4.18
N ARG A 31 8.81 -0.13 -2.90
CA ARG A 31 8.39 -1.05 -1.82
C ARG A 31 6.87 -1.29 -1.77
N LEU A 32 6.06 -0.29 -2.17
CA LEU A 32 4.62 -0.50 -2.32
C LEU A 32 4.30 -1.48 -3.45
N VAL A 33 5.06 -1.45 -4.54
CA VAL A 33 4.96 -2.41 -5.65
C VAL A 33 5.35 -3.83 -5.20
N GLU A 34 6.30 -3.96 -4.26
CA GLU A 34 6.70 -5.22 -3.62
C GLU A 34 5.73 -5.71 -2.53
N ASP A 35 4.51 -5.18 -2.51
CA ASP A 35 3.43 -5.52 -1.58
C ASP A 35 3.66 -5.13 -0.11
N GLU A 36 4.62 -4.24 0.16
CA GLU A 36 4.77 -3.68 1.48
C GLU A 36 3.68 -2.64 1.79
N ASN A 37 3.25 -2.55 3.03
CA ASN A 37 2.31 -1.51 3.40
C ASN A 37 3.02 -0.21 3.81
N LEU A 38 2.40 0.94 3.51
CA LEU A 38 2.98 2.26 3.80
C LEU A 38 3.36 2.45 5.28
N ARG A 39 2.61 1.87 6.21
CA ARG A 39 2.91 1.98 7.64
C ARG A 39 4.21 1.29 8.02
N SER A 40 4.46 0.11 7.46
CA SER A 40 5.71 -0.64 7.68
C SER A 40 6.89 0.14 7.13
N ILE A 41 6.77 0.66 5.91
CA ILE A 41 7.81 1.48 5.28
C ILE A 41 8.13 2.71 6.16
N CYS A 42 7.10 3.44 6.59
CA CYS A 42 7.26 4.64 7.41
C CYS A 42 7.69 4.36 8.87
N ALA A 43 7.64 3.11 9.33
CA ALA A 43 8.13 2.75 10.67
C ALA A 43 9.65 2.65 10.74
N GLU A 44 10.33 2.52 9.61
CA GLU A 44 11.78 2.34 9.56
C GLU A 44 12.55 3.63 9.87
N PRO A 45 13.76 3.48 10.47
CA PRO A 45 14.64 4.61 10.69
C PRO A 45 15.07 5.26 9.37
N GLY A 46 15.01 6.58 9.29
CA GLY A 46 15.37 7.33 8.07
C GLY A 46 14.25 7.49 7.06
N MET A 47 13.07 6.88 7.29
CA MET A 47 11.89 7.08 6.45
C MET A 47 10.97 8.16 7.03
N PRO A 48 10.23 8.91 6.18
CA PRO A 48 9.25 9.90 6.62
C PRO A 48 8.10 9.22 7.36
N ASP A 49 7.38 9.96 8.18
CA ASP A 49 6.15 9.47 8.75
C ASP A 49 4.99 9.48 7.74
N VAL A 50 3.91 8.76 8.04
CA VAL A 50 2.74 8.65 7.16
C VAL A 50 2.08 10.00 6.88
N ALA A 51 2.11 10.93 7.85
CA ALA A 51 1.54 12.27 7.69
C ALA A 51 2.37 13.11 6.71
N THR A 52 3.70 13.00 6.79
CA THR A 52 4.63 13.63 5.84
C THR A 52 4.41 13.12 4.42
N VAL A 53 4.31 11.79 4.24
CA VAL A 53 4.00 11.20 2.92
C VAL A 53 2.65 11.69 2.39
N SER A 54 1.63 11.77 3.24
CA SER A 54 0.31 12.32 2.87
C SER A 54 0.39 13.77 2.42
N SER A 55 1.20 14.59 3.10
CA SER A 55 1.46 15.97 2.71
C SER A 55 2.17 16.06 1.35
N TRP A 56 3.15 15.20 1.08
CA TRP A 56 3.83 15.15 -0.21
C TRP A 56 2.88 14.76 -1.36
N ILE A 57 2.01 13.77 -1.15
CA ILE A 57 0.98 13.41 -2.14
C ILE A 57 0.07 14.61 -2.46
N SER A 58 -0.22 15.47 -1.47
CA SER A 58 -1.07 16.64 -1.67
C SER A 58 -0.37 17.80 -2.38
N ASN A 59 0.93 17.99 -2.11
CA ASN A 59 1.67 19.18 -2.51
C ASN A 59 2.65 18.96 -3.69
N ASN A 60 2.94 17.70 -4.04
CA ASN A 60 3.85 17.35 -5.11
C ASN A 60 3.14 16.47 -6.15
N GLY A 61 2.90 17.03 -7.35
CA GLY A 61 2.19 16.34 -8.44
C GLY A 61 2.96 15.13 -8.96
N GLU A 62 4.28 15.25 -9.16
CA GLU A 62 5.13 14.15 -9.65
C GLU A 62 5.10 12.96 -8.70
N PHE A 63 5.23 13.21 -7.39
CA PHE A 63 5.13 12.15 -6.40
C PHE A 63 3.73 11.53 -6.33
N ARG A 64 2.69 12.34 -6.44
CA ARG A 64 1.29 11.89 -6.47
C ARG A 64 1.06 10.89 -7.60
N ASP A 65 1.54 11.20 -8.80
CA ASP A 65 1.36 10.35 -9.98
C ASP A 65 2.12 9.04 -9.85
N MET A 66 3.38 9.10 -9.40
CA MET A 66 4.19 7.92 -9.11
C MET A 66 3.56 7.05 -8.01
N TYR A 67 3.04 7.66 -6.95
CA TYR A 67 2.34 6.95 -5.87
C TYR A 67 1.04 6.30 -6.35
N ALA A 68 0.26 7.00 -7.20
CA ALA A 68 -0.96 6.45 -7.78
C ALA A 68 -0.66 5.22 -8.65
N LEU A 69 0.36 5.30 -9.50
CA LEU A 69 0.80 4.19 -10.34
C LEU A 69 1.26 2.98 -9.50
N ALA A 70 2.04 3.22 -8.45
CA ALA A 70 2.50 2.16 -7.54
C ALA A 70 1.31 1.45 -6.86
N ARG A 71 0.30 2.21 -6.44
CA ARG A 71 -0.92 1.65 -5.83
C ARG A 71 -1.81 0.90 -6.83
N GLU A 72 -1.87 1.36 -8.06
CA GLU A 72 -2.58 0.64 -9.12
C GLU A 72 -1.91 -0.71 -9.41
N PHE A 73 -0.59 -0.71 -9.53
CA PHE A 73 0.18 -1.95 -9.73
C PHE A 73 0.01 -2.92 -8.56
N GLN A 74 0.10 -2.44 -7.32
CA GLN A 74 -0.16 -3.25 -6.13
C GLN A 74 -1.56 -3.88 -6.14
N ALA A 75 -2.58 -3.12 -6.58
CA ALA A 75 -3.93 -3.65 -6.69
C ALA A 75 -4.04 -4.78 -7.72
N GLN A 76 -3.32 -4.68 -8.84
CA GLN A 76 -3.26 -5.73 -9.85
C GLN A 76 -2.57 -6.99 -9.32
N CYS A 77 -1.43 -6.86 -8.65
CA CYS A 77 -0.76 -8.00 -8.03
C CYS A 77 -1.66 -8.73 -7.02
N ILE A 78 -2.37 -7.99 -6.17
CA ILE A 78 -3.32 -8.59 -5.21
C ILE A 78 -4.48 -9.29 -5.94
N ALA A 79 -4.96 -8.75 -7.07
CA ALA A 79 -5.99 -9.39 -7.87
C ALA A 79 -5.51 -10.69 -8.51
N ASP A 80 -4.27 -10.73 -9.01
CA ASP A 80 -3.65 -11.94 -9.56
C ASP A 80 -3.51 -13.04 -8.49
N GLU A 81 -3.06 -12.68 -7.26
CA GLU A 81 -3.03 -13.60 -6.14
C GLU A 81 -4.42 -14.19 -5.78
N VAL A 82 -5.49 -13.44 -5.98
CA VAL A 82 -6.86 -13.92 -5.74
C VAL A 82 -7.19 -15.08 -6.68
N ILE A 83 -6.72 -15.01 -7.94
CA ILE A 83 -6.91 -16.08 -8.93
C ILE A 83 -6.16 -17.34 -8.49
N GLU A 84 -4.89 -17.21 -8.11
CA GLU A 84 -4.09 -18.34 -7.63
C GLU A 84 -4.71 -18.99 -6.38
N LEU A 85 -5.18 -18.19 -5.42
CA LEU A 85 -5.88 -18.70 -4.24
C LEU A 85 -7.18 -19.43 -4.58
N ALA A 86 -7.91 -18.97 -5.60
CA ALA A 86 -9.14 -19.63 -6.05
C ALA A 86 -8.84 -20.98 -6.69
N ASP A 87 -7.74 -21.09 -7.43
CA ASP A 87 -7.30 -22.34 -8.04
C ASP A 87 -6.80 -23.33 -7.00
N GLU A 88 -6.06 -22.91 -5.97
CA GLU A 88 -5.67 -23.75 -4.84
C GLU A 88 -6.88 -24.35 -4.13
N LEU A 89 -7.99 -23.60 -3.98
CA LEU A 89 -9.23 -24.08 -3.36
C LEU A 89 -9.87 -25.23 -4.13
N SER A 90 -9.68 -25.28 -5.43
CA SER A 90 -10.24 -26.37 -6.28
C SER A 90 -9.56 -27.71 -6.02
N THR A 91 -8.35 -27.71 -5.43
CA THR A 91 -7.53 -28.91 -5.18
C THR A 91 -7.61 -29.46 -3.76
N GLU A 92 -8.19 -28.72 -2.79
CA GLU A 92 -8.31 -29.17 -1.39
C GLU A 92 -9.42 -30.21 -1.19
N TRP A 93 -9.17 -31.41 -1.66
CA TRP A 93 -10.00 -32.58 -1.39
C TRP A 93 -9.39 -33.42 -0.28
N VAL A 94 -10.14 -33.61 0.79
CA VAL A 94 -9.72 -34.45 1.93
C VAL A 94 -10.37 -35.82 1.82
N GLU A 95 -9.59 -36.86 2.06
CA GLU A 95 -10.10 -38.20 2.19
C GLU A 95 -10.74 -38.38 3.58
N LYS A 96 -12.01 -38.77 3.60
CA LYS A 96 -12.76 -39.03 4.82
C LYS A 96 -13.15 -40.49 4.86
N VAL A 97 -12.77 -41.17 5.95
CA VAL A 97 -13.23 -42.54 6.21
C VAL A 97 -14.59 -42.45 6.88
N ARG A 98 -15.61 -43.01 6.25
CA ARG A 98 -16.96 -43.14 6.82
C ARG A 98 -16.99 -44.26 7.86
N ALA A 99 -18.01 -44.26 8.73
CA ALA A 99 -18.20 -45.29 9.76
C ALA A 99 -18.24 -46.71 9.25
N ASN A 100 -18.54 -46.92 7.95
CA ASN A 100 -18.52 -48.20 7.26
C ASN A 100 -17.16 -48.56 6.64
N GLY A 101 -16.08 -47.85 6.99
CA GLY A 101 -14.72 -48.07 6.47
C GLY A 101 -14.49 -47.58 5.03
N ARG A 102 -15.48 -46.99 4.38
CA ARG A 102 -15.34 -46.50 3.00
C ARG A 102 -14.67 -45.13 2.96
N VAL A 103 -13.60 -45.01 2.19
CA VAL A 103 -12.94 -43.75 1.92
C VAL A 103 -13.72 -42.93 0.89
N VAL A 104 -14.10 -41.71 1.22
CA VAL A 104 -14.79 -40.78 0.34
C VAL A 104 -14.00 -39.51 0.23
N ARG A 105 -13.65 -39.12 -0.98
CA ARG A 105 -13.06 -37.78 -1.25
C ARG A 105 -14.14 -36.72 -1.21
N GLY A 106 -13.90 -35.65 -0.47
CA GLY A 106 -14.81 -34.53 -0.39
C GLY A 106 -14.08 -33.21 -0.02
N PRO A 107 -14.70 -32.05 -0.29
CA PRO A 107 -14.07 -30.78 0.01
C PRO A 107 -13.81 -30.64 1.51
N ASP A 108 -12.70 -29.98 1.88
CA ASP A 108 -12.38 -29.67 3.26
C ASP A 108 -13.28 -28.54 3.78
N ARG A 109 -14.41 -28.95 4.38
CA ARG A 109 -15.39 -28.01 4.92
C ARG A 109 -14.88 -27.16 6.08
N LYS A 110 -13.73 -27.50 6.70
CA LYS A 110 -13.18 -26.74 7.82
C LYS A 110 -12.37 -25.53 7.32
N ASN A 111 -11.64 -25.70 6.23
CA ASN A 111 -10.79 -24.66 5.67
C ASN A 111 -11.51 -23.77 4.64
N LEU A 112 -12.52 -24.31 3.96
CA LEU A 112 -13.27 -23.60 2.93
C LEU A 112 -13.78 -22.19 3.35
N PRO A 113 -14.39 -21.99 4.54
CA PRO A 113 -14.84 -20.66 4.95
C PRO A 113 -13.68 -19.67 5.17
N ARG A 114 -12.54 -20.17 5.66
CA ARG A 114 -11.35 -19.34 5.88
C ARG A 114 -10.74 -18.89 4.56
N HIS A 115 -10.62 -19.79 3.59
CA HIS A 115 -10.12 -19.46 2.26
C HIS A 115 -11.03 -18.46 1.55
N ARG A 116 -12.35 -18.71 1.57
CA ARG A 116 -13.32 -17.78 1.01
C ARG A 116 -13.19 -16.38 1.61
N LEU A 117 -13.06 -16.29 2.92
CA LEU A 117 -12.86 -14.99 3.60
C LEU A 117 -11.55 -14.31 3.15
N ARG A 118 -10.46 -15.07 3.01
CA ARG A 118 -9.19 -14.52 2.52
C ARG A 118 -9.31 -13.94 1.11
N THR A 119 -9.99 -14.67 0.23
CA THR A 119 -10.25 -14.24 -1.15
C THR A 119 -11.12 -12.99 -1.18
N GLU A 120 -12.22 -12.98 -0.42
CA GLU A 120 -13.14 -11.83 -0.34
C GLU A 120 -12.43 -10.57 0.21
N VAL A 121 -11.60 -10.71 1.24
CA VAL A 121 -10.84 -9.59 1.81
C VAL A 121 -9.80 -9.06 0.82
N ARG A 122 -9.05 -9.93 0.13
CA ARG A 122 -8.08 -9.49 -0.87
C ARG A 122 -8.74 -8.76 -2.04
N HIS A 123 -9.84 -9.29 -2.54
CA HIS A 123 -10.60 -8.63 -3.60
C HIS A 123 -11.06 -7.23 -3.17
N TRP A 124 -11.63 -7.11 -1.97
CA TRP A 124 -12.04 -5.82 -1.43
C TRP A 124 -10.86 -4.86 -1.28
N VAL A 125 -9.69 -5.31 -0.81
CA VAL A 125 -8.48 -4.48 -0.69
C VAL A 125 -8.01 -4.00 -2.07
N ALA A 126 -7.97 -4.87 -3.07
CA ALA A 126 -7.61 -4.50 -4.44
C ALA A 126 -8.53 -3.42 -5.01
N ASP A 127 -9.84 -3.56 -4.83
CA ASP A 127 -10.84 -2.56 -5.26
C ASP A 127 -10.62 -1.21 -4.57
N GLN A 128 -10.34 -1.19 -3.27
CA GLN A 128 -10.09 0.05 -2.53
C GLN A 128 -8.80 0.75 -3.00
N LEU A 129 -7.73 -0.02 -3.25
CA LEU A 129 -6.47 0.52 -3.76
C LEU A 129 -6.65 1.12 -5.15
N LEU A 130 -7.34 0.40 -6.03
CA LEU A 130 -7.62 0.85 -7.40
C LEU A 130 -8.50 2.11 -7.44
N ALA A 131 -9.56 2.15 -6.63
CA ALA A 131 -10.41 3.33 -6.51
C ALA A 131 -9.62 4.56 -6.04
N ARG A 132 -8.73 4.37 -5.06
CA ARG A 132 -7.89 5.45 -4.51
C ARG A 132 -6.84 5.92 -5.52
N ALA A 133 -6.20 5.00 -6.25
CA ALA A 133 -5.25 5.33 -7.31
C ALA A 133 -5.91 6.18 -8.41
N ARG A 134 -7.09 5.78 -8.86
CA ARG A 134 -7.87 6.55 -9.86
C ARG A 134 -8.24 7.95 -9.37
N GLN A 135 -8.60 8.11 -8.10
CA GLN A 135 -8.88 9.43 -7.52
C GLN A 135 -7.65 10.34 -7.50
N LEU A 136 -6.46 9.79 -7.23
CA LEU A 136 -5.22 10.54 -7.24
C LEU A 136 -4.86 10.99 -8.66
N SER A 137 -4.93 10.10 -9.64
CA SER A 137 -4.68 10.41 -11.05
C SER A 137 -5.68 11.43 -11.61
N ALA A 138 -6.95 11.34 -11.22
CA ALA A 138 -7.97 12.31 -11.65
C ALA A 138 -7.71 13.72 -11.12
N ARG A 139 -7.13 13.86 -9.92
CA ARG A 139 -6.74 15.17 -9.37
C ARG A 139 -5.67 15.84 -10.22
N THR A 140 -4.71 15.10 -10.73
CA THR A 140 -3.65 15.63 -11.59
C THR A 140 -4.18 16.13 -12.91
N LEU A 141 -5.18 15.47 -13.48
CA LEU A 141 -5.82 15.91 -14.73
C LEU A 141 -6.66 17.17 -14.58
N PHE A 142 -7.14 17.46 -13.36
CA PHE A 142 -7.98 18.64 -13.06
C PHE A 142 -7.23 19.82 -12.45
N GLU A 143 -5.97 19.66 -12.08
CA GLU A 143 -5.14 20.75 -11.61
C GLU A 143 -4.73 21.57 -12.85
N PRO A 144 -5.22 22.82 -13.02
CA PRO A 144 -4.76 23.64 -14.13
C PRO A 144 -3.25 23.82 -13.99
N PRO A 145 -2.48 23.75 -15.09
CA PRO A 145 -1.05 24.02 -15.01
C PRO A 145 -0.88 25.37 -14.34
N ASP A 146 -0.06 25.42 -13.29
CA ASP A 146 0.33 26.66 -12.61
C ASP A 146 1.00 27.58 -13.65
N GLY A 147 0.18 28.25 -14.44
CA GLY A 147 0.60 29.28 -15.35
C GLY A 147 0.99 30.49 -14.50
N PRO A 148 2.23 31.01 -14.64
CA PRO A 148 2.56 32.28 -14.05
C PRO A 148 1.75 33.36 -14.80
N GLY A 149 0.67 33.87 -14.19
CA GLY A 149 0.13 35.09 -14.70
C GLY A 149 -1.38 35.28 -14.86
N VAL A 150 -2.17 35.03 -13.82
CA VAL A 150 -3.47 35.72 -13.75
C VAL A 150 -3.63 36.40 -12.37
N ARG A 151 -2.63 37.13 -11.98
CA ARG A 151 -2.76 38.13 -10.91
C ARG A 151 -2.52 39.50 -11.50
N ASN A 152 -3.38 39.96 -12.39
CA ASN A 152 -3.59 41.40 -12.71
C ASN A 152 -4.63 41.53 -13.82
N ALA A 153 -5.87 41.21 -13.53
CA ALA A 153 -6.97 41.83 -14.26
C ALA A 153 -7.17 43.23 -13.64
N PRO A 154 -7.03 44.34 -14.39
CA PRO A 154 -7.33 45.65 -13.88
C PRO A 154 -8.84 45.69 -13.52
N ARG A 155 -9.15 46.18 -12.31
CA ARG A 155 -10.53 46.48 -11.92
C ARG A 155 -11.14 47.43 -12.92
N PRO A 156 -12.36 47.20 -13.42
CA PRO A 156 -13.09 48.24 -14.13
C PRO A 156 -13.33 49.43 -13.21
N LEU A 157 -12.93 50.62 -13.67
CA LEU A 157 -13.20 51.91 -13.03
C LEU A 157 -14.71 52.19 -13.07
N PRO A 158 -15.22 52.93 -12.07
CA PRO A 158 -16.64 53.24 -11.90
C PRO A 158 -17.19 54.12 -13.01
#